data_176a7b2edc0dc8520992415eb548855e
#
_entry.id   176a7b2edc0dc8520992415eb548855e
#
_cell.length_a   1.000
_cell.length_b   1.000
_cell.length_c   1.000
_cell.angle_alpha   90.00
_cell.angle_beta   90.00
_cell.angle_gamma   90.00
#
_symmetry.space_group_name_H-M   'P 1'
#
loop_
_entity.id
_entity.type
_entity.pdbx_description
1 polymer ?
#
loop_
_entity_poly.entity_id
_entity_poly.type
_entity_poly.pdbx_seq_one_letter_code
_entity_poly.pdbx_strand_id
1 'polypeptide(L)'
;MNTSRLLFEAAKKRIPGGVNSPVRAFRGGGGEPFFVKSAAGCRLTTADDRELIDFVGTWGPAILGHAAAPVIAAVRETAGRGLSFGTPNPLEVEMAETICRMVPSVQKVRMVNSGTEATMSCIRLARGFTGRSKIIKFEGCYHGHVDSLLVKAGSGALTHGNPDSAGVPEALARLTITLPFNDSAA
;
A
#
# COMPACT_ATOMS: atom_id res chain seq x y z
N MET A 1 -30.87 10.60 5.90
CA MET A 1 -29.63 11.38 5.64
C MET A 1 -28.53 10.36 5.35
N ASN A 2 -27.73 10.52 4.30
CA ASN A 2 -26.69 9.55 3.94
C ASN A 2 -25.53 9.67 4.95
N THR A 3 -25.31 8.64 5.77
CA THR A 3 -24.30 8.60 6.82
C THR A 3 -22.88 8.73 6.27
N SER A 4 -22.61 8.07 5.13
CA SER A 4 -21.30 8.17 4.46
C SER A 4 -20.98 9.61 4.06
N ARG A 5 -21.96 10.36 3.57
CA ARG A 5 -21.77 11.77 3.21
C ARG A 5 -21.46 12.63 4.44
N LEU A 6 -22.18 12.44 5.55
CA LEU A 6 -21.89 13.14 6.81
C LEU A 6 -20.48 12.85 7.33
N LEU A 7 -20.07 11.58 7.28
CA LEU A 7 -18.74 11.15 7.66
C LEU A 7 -17.67 11.78 6.75
N PHE A 8 -17.91 11.86 5.46
CA PHE A 8 -16.96 12.45 4.52
C PHE A 8 -16.82 13.97 4.74
N GLU A 9 -17.92 14.69 4.97
CA GLU A 9 -17.86 16.11 5.34
C GLU A 9 -17.11 16.36 6.65
N ALA A 10 -17.29 15.49 7.64
CA ALA A 10 -16.53 15.55 8.88
C ALA A 10 -15.03 15.24 8.64
N ALA A 11 -14.74 14.23 7.82
CA ALA A 11 -13.38 13.84 7.47
C ALA A 11 -12.62 14.97 6.77
N LYS A 12 -13.24 15.66 5.81
CA LYS A 12 -12.62 16.79 5.09
C LYS A 12 -12.14 17.91 6.02
N LYS A 13 -12.73 18.05 7.20
CA LYS A 13 -12.31 19.07 8.18
C LYS A 13 -11.03 18.69 8.93
N ARG A 14 -10.60 17.43 8.90
CA ARG A 14 -9.50 16.91 9.73
C ARG A 14 -8.47 16.11 8.94
N ILE A 15 -8.85 15.56 7.79
CA ILE A 15 -8.01 14.70 6.97
C ILE A 15 -7.85 15.38 5.60
N PRO A 16 -6.65 15.61 5.11
CA PRO A 16 -6.43 16.20 3.79
C PRO A 16 -7.18 15.43 2.70
N GLY A 17 -8.07 16.11 1.98
CA GLY A 17 -8.93 15.48 0.97
C GLY A 17 -10.03 14.55 1.52
N GLY A 18 -10.18 14.47 2.86
CA GLY A 18 -11.19 13.63 3.54
C GLY A 18 -10.85 12.13 3.59
N VAL A 19 -9.64 11.74 3.16
CA VAL A 19 -9.21 10.33 3.07
C VAL A 19 -7.73 10.18 3.40
N ASN A 20 -7.33 9.02 3.95
CA ASN A 20 -5.94 8.69 4.23
C ASN A 20 -5.18 8.10 3.01
N SER A 21 -5.85 7.95 1.88
CA SER A 21 -5.25 7.60 0.59
C SER A 21 -6.06 8.24 -0.54
N PRO A 22 -5.43 8.99 -1.47
CA PRO A 22 -6.12 9.75 -2.53
C PRO A 22 -7.08 8.92 -3.38
N VAL A 23 -6.75 7.65 -3.63
CA VAL A 23 -7.60 6.74 -4.42
C VAL A 23 -8.95 6.48 -3.79
N ARG A 24 -9.07 6.58 -2.45
CA ARG A 24 -10.33 6.39 -1.71
C ARG A 24 -11.30 7.55 -1.83
N ALA A 25 -10.89 8.68 -2.41
CA ALA A 25 -11.74 9.84 -2.65
C ALA A 25 -12.59 9.71 -3.93
N PHE A 26 -12.45 8.65 -4.71
CA PHE A 26 -13.19 8.35 -5.96
C PHE A 26 -13.11 9.45 -7.03
N ARG A 27 -12.11 10.32 -6.98
CA ARG A 27 -11.99 11.47 -7.90
C ARG A 27 -11.90 11.05 -9.37
N GLY A 28 -11.30 9.90 -9.67
CA GLY A 28 -11.17 9.39 -11.04
C GLY A 28 -12.39 8.61 -11.57
N GLY A 29 -13.26 8.12 -10.69
CA GLY A 29 -14.40 7.27 -11.06
C GLY A 29 -15.75 7.96 -10.98
N GLY A 30 -15.79 9.18 -10.47
CA GLY A 30 -17.03 9.90 -10.15
C GLY A 30 -17.76 9.32 -8.93
N GLY A 31 -18.59 10.14 -8.30
CA GLY A 31 -19.35 9.77 -7.11
C GLY A 31 -18.71 10.22 -5.80
N GLU A 32 -19.40 9.96 -4.70
CA GLU A 32 -18.95 10.26 -3.35
C GLU A 32 -18.42 8.99 -2.66
N PRO A 33 -17.36 9.09 -1.83
CA PRO A 33 -16.87 7.96 -1.04
C PRO A 33 -17.94 7.42 -0.10
N PHE A 34 -18.04 6.10 0.00
CA PHE A 34 -18.80 5.45 1.05
C PHE A 34 -17.88 4.97 2.16
N PHE A 35 -18.40 4.87 3.36
CA PHE A 35 -17.67 4.36 4.52
C PHE A 35 -18.12 2.94 4.82
N VAL A 36 -17.16 2.05 5.09
CA VAL A 36 -17.41 0.65 5.44
C VAL A 36 -17.39 0.52 6.96
N LYS A 37 -18.44 -0.07 7.55
CA LYS A 37 -18.50 -0.35 8.99
C LYS A 37 -18.13 -1.78 9.35
N SER A 38 -18.31 -2.74 8.43
CA SER A 38 -17.94 -4.13 8.61
C SER A 38 -17.76 -4.84 7.28
N ALA A 39 -17.05 -5.97 7.30
CA ALA A 39 -16.87 -6.81 6.13
C ALA A 39 -16.72 -8.29 6.56
N ALA A 40 -17.20 -9.22 5.74
CA ALA A 40 -17.04 -10.65 5.92
C ALA A 40 -17.02 -11.37 4.57
N GLY A 41 -16.09 -12.32 4.39
CA GLY A 41 -15.91 -13.00 3.12
C GLY A 41 -15.67 -11.99 1.98
N CYS A 42 -16.50 -12.01 0.96
CA CYS A 42 -16.45 -11.08 -0.18
C CYS A 42 -17.38 -9.87 -0.04
N ARG A 43 -18.00 -9.64 1.10
CA ARG A 43 -19.03 -8.62 1.28
C ARG A 43 -18.59 -7.51 2.21
N LEU A 44 -18.95 -6.26 1.86
CA LEU A 44 -18.77 -5.06 2.65
C LEU A 44 -20.15 -4.57 3.09
N THR A 45 -20.28 -4.16 4.35
CA THR A 45 -21.47 -3.41 4.83
C THR A 45 -21.07 -1.96 5.04
N THR A 46 -21.72 -1.06 4.32
CA THR A 46 -21.44 0.38 4.43
C THR A 46 -22.07 0.98 5.70
N ALA A 47 -21.65 2.20 6.05
CA ALA A 47 -22.25 2.98 7.15
C ALA A 47 -23.72 3.33 6.88
N ASP A 48 -24.19 3.19 5.65
CA ASP A 48 -25.57 3.39 5.22
C ASP A 48 -26.36 2.07 5.12
N ASP A 49 -25.88 1.00 5.73
CA ASP A 49 -26.48 -0.33 5.74
C ASP A 49 -26.64 -1.00 4.35
N ARG A 50 -25.88 -0.53 3.35
CA ARG A 50 -25.84 -1.17 2.03
C ARG A 50 -24.84 -2.31 2.04
N GLU A 51 -25.21 -3.44 1.47
CA GLU A 51 -24.30 -4.55 1.21
C GLU A 51 -23.72 -4.43 -0.20
N LEU A 52 -22.41 -4.56 -0.33
CA LEU A 52 -21.66 -4.49 -1.58
C LEU A 52 -20.75 -5.73 -1.70
N ILE A 53 -20.52 -6.20 -2.93
CA ILE A 53 -19.49 -7.20 -3.20
C ILE A 53 -18.15 -6.47 -3.38
N ASP A 54 -17.13 -6.95 -2.69
CA ASP A 54 -15.78 -6.40 -2.75
C ASP A 54 -14.96 -7.06 -3.87
N PHE A 55 -14.79 -6.35 -4.98
CA PHE A 55 -13.87 -6.72 -6.06
C PHE A 55 -12.47 -6.11 -5.91
N VAL A 56 -12.24 -5.32 -4.86
CA VAL A 56 -10.94 -4.66 -4.61
C VAL A 56 -10.01 -5.51 -3.76
N GLY A 57 -10.57 -6.30 -2.82
CA GLY A 57 -9.81 -7.20 -1.96
C GLY A 57 -8.70 -6.51 -1.19
N THR A 58 -8.96 -5.30 -0.66
CA THR A 58 -7.97 -4.43 0.03
C THR A 58 -6.70 -4.15 -0.79
N TRP A 59 -6.81 -4.10 -2.13
CA TRP A 59 -5.70 -3.94 -3.09
C TRP A 59 -4.72 -5.12 -3.09
N GLY A 60 -5.25 -6.35 -2.88
CA GLY A 60 -4.51 -7.59 -2.97
C GLY A 60 -4.40 -8.42 -1.67
N PRO A 61 -4.24 -7.83 -0.47
CA PRO A 61 -4.02 -8.62 0.75
C PRO A 61 -5.17 -9.54 1.18
N ALA A 62 -6.43 -9.24 0.81
CA ALA A 62 -7.60 -9.99 1.29
C ALA A 62 -7.88 -11.29 0.50
N ILE A 63 -6.86 -12.11 0.25
CA ILE A 63 -6.98 -13.37 -0.52
C ILE A 63 -7.87 -14.42 0.15
N LEU A 64 -8.02 -14.38 1.48
CA LEU A 64 -8.91 -15.24 2.24
C LEU A 64 -10.29 -14.62 2.47
N GLY A 65 -10.54 -13.44 1.88
CA GLY A 65 -11.70 -12.62 2.19
C GLY A 65 -11.58 -11.90 3.52
N HIS A 66 -12.58 -11.07 3.82
CA HIS A 66 -12.63 -10.31 5.06
C HIS A 66 -12.99 -11.19 6.26
N ALA A 67 -12.45 -10.86 7.42
CA ALA A 67 -12.75 -11.48 8.71
C ALA A 67 -12.70 -13.03 8.69
N ALA A 68 -11.73 -13.62 7.97
CA ALA A 68 -11.53 -15.06 7.95
C ALA A 68 -11.40 -15.62 9.38
N ALA A 69 -12.28 -16.57 9.75
CA ALA A 69 -12.43 -17.00 11.12
C ALA A 69 -11.12 -17.50 11.79
N PRO A 70 -10.26 -18.31 11.12
CA PRO A 70 -8.98 -18.72 11.72
C PRO A 70 -8.05 -17.55 11.99
N VAL A 71 -8.01 -16.56 11.08
CA VAL A 71 -7.16 -15.38 11.23
C VAL A 71 -7.64 -14.53 12.41
N ILE A 72 -8.95 -14.28 12.51
CA ILE A 72 -9.52 -13.50 13.62
C ILE A 72 -9.29 -14.19 14.96
N ALA A 73 -9.41 -15.54 15.02
CA ALA A 73 -9.13 -16.31 16.23
C ALA A 73 -7.67 -16.15 16.67
N ALA A 74 -6.71 -16.33 15.75
CA ALA A 74 -5.28 -16.18 16.04
C ALA A 74 -4.92 -14.74 16.48
N VAL A 75 -5.51 -13.73 15.84
CA VAL A 75 -5.30 -12.31 16.23
C VAL A 75 -5.82 -12.06 17.64
N ARG A 76 -7.03 -12.51 17.98
CA ARG A 76 -7.62 -12.35 19.30
C ARG A 76 -6.78 -13.01 20.40
N GLU A 77 -6.33 -14.23 20.16
CA GLU A 77 -5.48 -14.96 21.10
C GLU A 77 -4.15 -14.24 21.31
N THR A 78 -3.48 -13.85 20.21
CA THR A 78 -2.16 -13.21 20.29
C THR A 78 -2.25 -11.82 20.90
N ALA A 79 -3.30 -11.05 20.61
CA ALA A 79 -3.51 -9.72 21.16
C ALA A 79 -3.60 -9.73 22.70
N GLY A 80 -4.12 -10.80 23.30
CA GLY A 80 -4.16 -10.98 24.75
C GLY A 80 -2.79 -11.08 25.42
N ARG A 81 -1.73 -11.34 24.65
CA ARG A 81 -0.34 -11.46 25.11
C ARG A 81 0.47 -10.17 24.93
N GLY A 82 -0.11 -9.16 24.30
CA GLY A 82 0.51 -7.86 23.98
C GLY A 82 0.60 -7.61 22.48
N LEU A 83 0.56 -6.35 22.09
CA LEU A 83 0.52 -5.91 20.69
C LEU A 83 1.84 -5.36 20.18
N SER A 84 2.77 -5.00 21.07
CA SER A 84 4.06 -4.42 20.69
C SER A 84 5.08 -4.65 21.78
N PHE A 85 6.28 -5.02 21.36
CA PHE A 85 7.42 -5.25 22.26
C PHE A 85 8.64 -4.50 21.71
N GLY A 86 9.42 -3.90 22.58
CA GLY A 86 10.70 -3.27 22.24
C GLY A 86 11.86 -4.28 22.05
N THR A 87 11.54 -5.57 21.89
CA THR A 87 12.47 -6.69 21.80
C THR A 87 12.02 -7.68 20.72
N PRO A 88 12.92 -8.57 20.25
CA PRO A 88 12.52 -9.63 19.31
C PRO A 88 11.41 -10.51 19.87
N ASN A 89 10.59 -11.04 18.97
CA ASN A 89 9.43 -11.88 19.26
C ASN A 89 9.57 -13.23 18.55
N PRO A 90 9.22 -14.37 19.18
CA PRO A 90 9.28 -15.68 18.54
C PRO A 90 8.51 -15.78 17.20
N LEU A 91 7.39 -15.09 17.07
CA LEU A 91 6.60 -15.09 15.83
C LEU A 91 7.35 -14.47 14.65
N GLU A 92 8.30 -13.58 14.88
CA GLU A 92 9.15 -13.01 13.82
C GLU A 92 10.04 -14.09 13.18
N VAL A 93 10.57 -14.99 14.00
CA VAL A 93 11.41 -16.11 13.54
C VAL A 93 10.56 -17.09 12.73
N GLU A 94 9.42 -17.50 13.28
CA GLU A 94 8.47 -18.40 12.63
C GLU A 94 7.99 -17.87 11.27
N MET A 95 7.66 -16.58 11.20
CA MET A 95 7.27 -15.91 9.96
C MET A 95 8.42 -15.89 8.95
N ALA A 96 9.64 -15.55 9.37
CA ALA A 96 10.80 -15.53 8.49
C ALA A 96 11.11 -16.92 7.92
N GLU A 97 11.08 -17.97 8.74
CA GLU A 97 11.25 -19.35 8.32
C GLU A 97 10.17 -19.78 7.33
N THR A 98 8.92 -19.39 7.59
CA THR A 98 7.79 -19.68 6.71
C THR A 98 7.97 -19.03 5.34
N ILE A 99 8.37 -17.76 5.29
CA ILE A 99 8.62 -17.05 4.03
C ILE A 99 9.79 -17.70 3.26
N CYS A 100 10.90 -18.01 3.93
CA CYS A 100 12.05 -18.66 3.28
C CYS A 100 11.70 -20.05 2.73
N ARG A 101 10.85 -20.80 3.42
CA ARG A 101 10.36 -22.11 2.95
C ARG A 101 9.42 -21.99 1.74
N MET A 102 8.55 -20.98 1.73
CA MET A 102 7.57 -20.77 0.66
C MET A 102 8.15 -20.11 -0.59
N VAL A 103 9.21 -19.34 -0.45
CA VAL A 103 9.86 -18.60 -1.54
C VAL A 103 11.33 -19.01 -1.63
N PRO A 104 11.68 -20.04 -2.42
CA PRO A 104 13.04 -20.67 -2.40
C PRO A 104 14.19 -19.70 -2.71
N SER A 105 13.94 -18.60 -3.41
CA SER A 105 14.95 -17.57 -3.69
C SER A 105 15.24 -16.65 -2.50
N VAL A 106 14.41 -16.68 -1.45
CA VAL A 106 14.56 -15.85 -0.26
C VAL A 106 15.36 -16.60 0.81
N GLN A 107 16.55 -16.12 1.11
CA GLN A 107 17.42 -16.69 2.14
C GLN A 107 17.30 -15.96 3.50
N LYS A 108 16.98 -14.68 3.48
CA LYS A 108 16.83 -13.82 4.67
C LYS A 108 15.69 -12.84 4.48
N VAL A 109 14.98 -12.57 5.56
CA VAL A 109 13.82 -11.68 5.56
C VAL A 109 14.01 -10.59 6.61
N ARG A 110 13.67 -9.36 6.24
CA ARG A 110 13.41 -8.28 7.18
C ARG A 110 11.98 -7.80 6.99
N MET A 111 11.18 -7.93 8.03
CA MET A 111 9.81 -7.44 8.01
C MET A 111 9.75 -5.95 8.30
N VAL A 112 8.78 -5.29 7.69
CA VAL A 112 8.46 -3.86 7.85
C VAL A 112 6.94 -3.70 7.92
N ASN A 113 6.46 -2.49 8.23
CA ASN A 113 5.04 -2.26 8.50
C ASN A 113 4.21 -1.92 7.25
N SER A 114 4.85 -1.60 6.13
CA SER A 114 4.13 -1.18 4.91
C SER A 114 4.90 -1.51 3.64
N GLY A 115 4.18 -1.53 2.50
CA GLY A 115 4.80 -1.65 1.18
C GLY A 115 5.77 -0.49 0.86
N THR A 116 5.46 0.71 1.33
CA THR A 116 6.36 1.87 1.20
C THR A 116 7.69 1.64 1.93
N GLU A 117 7.66 1.14 3.15
CA GLU A 117 8.88 0.80 3.89
C GLU A 117 9.66 -0.34 3.23
N ALA A 118 8.97 -1.33 2.67
CA ALA A 118 9.58 -2.43 1.93
C ALA A 118 10.32 -1.91 0.69
N THR A 119 9.66 -1.14 -0.15
CA THR A 119 10.27 -0.59 -1.37
C THR A 119 11.39 0.42 -1.07
N MET A 120 11.24 1.26 -0.05
CA MET A 120 12.30 2.14 0.43
C MET A 120 13.53 1.36 0.87
N SER A 121 13.34 0.30 1.64
CA SER A 121 14.43 -0.55 2.12
C SER A 121 15.10 -1.32 0.97
N CYS A 122 14.31 -1.80 0.02
CA CYS A 122 14.78 -2.49 -1.17
C CYS A 122 15.67 -1.59 -2.04
N ILE A 123 15.25 -0.35 -2.30
CA ILE A 123 16.05 0.65 -3.05
C ILE A 123 17.36 0.94 -2.32
N ARG A 124 17.32 1.14 -1.00
CA ARG A 124 18.53 1.40 -0.20
C ARG A 124 19.49 0.23 -0.24
N LEU A 125 18.98 -1.00 -0.12
CA LEU A 125 19.77 -2.23 -0.21
C LEU A 125 20.41 -2.36 -1.60
N ALA A 126 19.64 -2.19 -2.66
CA ALA A 126 20.12 -2.28 -4.04
C ALA A 126 21.22 -1.25 -4.32
N ARG A 127 21.03 0.00 -3.90
CA ARG A 127 22.05 1.05 -4.04
C ARG A 127 23.31 0.75 -3.23
N GLY A 128 23.16 0.31 -1.98
CA GLY A 128 24.30 -0.04 -1.13
C GLY A 128 25.10 -1.23 -1.67
N PHE A 129 24.43 -2.24 -2.19
CA PHE A 129 25.09 -3.42 -2.76
C PHE A 129 25.78 -3.15 -4.09
N THR A 130 25.16 -2.36 -4.97
CA THR A 130 25.67 -2.14 -6.34
C THR A 130 26.55 -0.90 -6.47
N GLY A 131 26.53 0.03 -5.52
CA GLY A 131 27.13 1.35 -5.63
C GLY A 131 26.44 2.27 -6.65
N ARG A 132 25.31 1.87 -7.22
CA ARG A 132 24.58 2.62 -8.27
C ARG A 132 23.48 3.45 -7.66
N SER A 133 23.30 4.69 -8.16
CA SER A 133 22.30 5.62 -7.64
C SER A 133 20.94 5.56 -8.36
N LYS A 134 20.97 5.26 -9.67
CA LYS A 134 19.76 5.24 -10.50
C LYS A 134 18.96 3.97 -10.32
N ILE A 135 17.64 4.09 -10.42
CA ILE A 135 16.68 2.98 -10.45
C ILE A 135 15.81 3.11 -11.71
N ILE A 136 15.26 2.00 -12.15
CA ILE A 136 14.27 1.95 -13.24
C ILE A 136 12.94 1.50 -12.65
N LYS A 137 11.85 2.12 -13.09
CA LYS A 137 10.48 1.67 -12.85
C LYS A 137 9.63 1.85 -14.11
N PHE A 138 8.50 1.16 -14.17
CA PHE A 138 7.55 1.37 -15.27
C PHE A 138 6.57 2.50 -14.97
N GLU A 139 6.15 3.21 -16.02
CA GLU A 139 5.13 4.26 -15.96
C GLU A 139 3.81 3.71 -15.45
N GLY A 140 3.04 4.54 -14.76
CA GLY A 140 1.72 4.17 -14.24
C GLY A 140 1.72 3.20 -13.05
N CYS A 141 2.88 2.64 -12.67
CA CYS A 141 3.00 1.70 -11.57
C CYS A 141 3.20 2.43 -10.24
N TYR A 142 2.30 2.16 -9.27
CA TYR A 142 2.43 2.66 -7.90
C TYR A 142 3.18 1.65 -7.03
N HIS A 143 4.23 2.13 -6.35
CA HIS A 143 5.07 1.31 -5.48
C HIS A 143 5.23 1.91 -4.07
N GLY A 144 4.19 2.51 -3.53
CA GLY A 144 4.24 3.27 -2.28
C GLY A 144 4.61 4.74 -2.51
N HIS A 145 4.74 5.51 -1.42
CA HIS A 145 4.92 6.96 -1.50
C HIS A 145 6.28 7.44 -0.98
N VAL A 146 7.32 6.62 -1.14
CA VAL A 146 8.70 7.09 -0.97
C VAL A 146 9.08 7.99 -2.16
N ASP A 147 9.75 9.08 -1.89
CA ASP A 147 10.06 10.12 -2.88
C ASP A 147 10.68 9.58 -4.18
N SER A 148 11.59 8.60 -4.06
CA SER A 148 12.21 7.95 -5.23
C SER A 148 11.23 7.25 -6.17
N LEU A 149 10.02 6.94 -5.73
CA LEU A 149 9.01 6.22 -6.52
C LEU A 149 7.81 7.08 -6.92
N LEU A 150 7.75 8.34 -6.43
CA LEU A 150 6.75 9.32 -6.80
C LEU A 150 7.15 10.07 -8.08
N VAL A 151 7.44 9.30 -9.13
CA VAL A 151 7.80 9.80 -10.46
C VAL A 151 6.95 9.02 -11.45
N LYS A 152 6.10 9.71 -12.21
CA LYS A 152 5.15 9.12 -13.18
C LYS A 152 4.39 7.89 -12.62
N ALA A 153 3.91 8.00 -11.38
CA ALA A 153 3.19 6.92 -10.69
C ALA A 153 1.70 6.85 -11.05
N GLY A 154 1.17 7.83 -11.78
CA GLY A 154 -0.23 7.92 -12.20
C GLY A 154 -0.38 8.15 -13.71
N SER A 155 -1.60 7.98 -14.21
CA SER A 155 -1.96 7.99 -15.64
C SER A 155 -1.93 9.38 -16.33
N GLY A 156 -1.30 10.40 -15.78
CA GLY A 156 -1.46 11.77 -16.26
C GLY A 156 -0.21 12.62 -16.49
N ALA A 157 1.00 12.16 -16.20
CA ALA A 157 2.20 13.00 -16.30
C ALA A 157 3.16 12.52 -17.41
N LEU A 158 2.93 12.97 -18.61
CA LEU A 158 3.90 12.92 -19.70
C LEU A 158 4.96 14.01 -19.49
N THR A 159 6.00 13.76 -18.69
CA THR A 159 7.20 14.60 -18.73
C THR A 159 8.42 13.94 -18.07
N HIS A 160 9.56 14.04 -18.70
CA HIS A 160 10.83 13.48 -18.25
C HIS A 160 11.19 13.94 -16.82
N GLY A 161 11.21 12.99 -15.88
CA GLY A 161 11.80 13.18 -14.55
C GLY A 161 11.06 14.13 -13.60
N ASN A 162 9.86 14.59 -13.93
CA ASN A 162 9.07 15.43 -13.02
C ASN A 162 8.40 14.58 -11.93
N PRO A 163 8.49 15.00 -10.66
CA PRO A 163 7.82 14.32 -9.57
C PRO A 163 6.30 14.48 -9.67
N ASP A 164 5.55 13.42 -9.32
CA ASP A 164 4.08 13.46 -9.21
C ASP A 164 3.61 14.19 -7.94
N SER A 165 4.53 14.54 -7.05
CA SER A 165 4.25 15.21 -5.78
C SER A 165 5.10 16.47 -5.63
N ALA A 166 4.45 17.57 -5.31
CA ALA A 166 5.08 18.89 -5.21
C ALA A 166 6.23 18.98 -4.18
N GLY A 167 6.29 18.08 -3.21
CA GLY A 167 7.33 18.07 -2.18
C GLY A 167 8.56 17.23 -2.53
N VAL A 168 8.56 16.52 -3.66
CA VAL A 168 9.71 15.69 -4.06
C VAL A 168 10.77 16.55 -4.74
N PRO A 169 12.02 16.59 -4.23
CA PRO A 169 13.09 17.36 -4.87
C PRO A 169 13.42 16.80 -6.27
N GLU A 170 13.61 17.69 -7.24
CA GLU A 170 13.97 17.32 -8.61
C GLU A 170 15.25 16.48 -8.67
N ALA A 171 16.25 16.80 -7.86
CA ALA A 171 17.51 16.08 -7.79
C ALA A 171 17.30 14.58 -7.42
N LEU A 172 16.30 14.28 -6.60
CA LEU A 172 15.96 12.92 -6.24
C LEU A 172 15.13 12.24 -7.34
N ALA A 173 14.17 12.96 -7.93
CA ALA A 173 13.34 12.46 -9.03
C ALA A 173 14.18 12.04 -10.25
N ARG A 174 15.24 12.78 -10.58
CA ARG A 174 16.18 12.46 -11.68
C ARG A 174 16.93 11.12 -11.51
N LEU A 175 16.97 10.57 -10.31
CA LEU A 175 17.57 9.25 -10.07
C LEU A 175 16.63 8.10 -10.43
N THR A 176 15.37 8.40 -10.79
CA THR A 176 14.39 7.40 -11.18
C THR A 176 14.06 7.52 -12.66
N ILE A 177 14.48 6.52 -13.42
CA ILE A 177 14.18 6.39 -14.84
C ILE A 177 12.84 5.68 -14.97
N THR A 178 11.90 6.27 -15.71
CA THR A 178 10.61 5.65 -16.00
C THR A 178 10.57 5.20 -17.45
N LEU A 179 10.15 3.96 -17.66
CA LEU A 179 10.04 3.36 -19.00
C LEU A 179 8.59 2.91 -19.22
N PRO A 180 8.08 2.95 -20.47
CA PRO A 180 6.82 2.31 -20.82
C PRO A 180 6.91 0.79 -20.54
N PHE A 181 5.82 0.20 -20.06
CA PHE A 181 5.76 -1.25 -19.87
C PHE A 181 5.68 -1.95 -21.25
N ASN A 182 6.43 -3.02 -21.38
CA ASN A 182 6.45 -3.86 -22.61
C ASN A 182 6.91 -3.11 -23.88
N ASP A 183 7.73 -2.09 -23.74
CA ASP A 183 8.41 -1.40 -24.85
C ASP A 183 9.91 -1.74 -24.80
N SER A 184 10.33 -2.66 -25.68
CA SER A 184 11.72 -3.12 -25.75
C SER A 184 12.67 -2.15 -26.45
N ALA A 185 12.14 -1.09 -27.07
CA ALA A 185 12.91 -0.06 -27.74
C ALA A 185 13.18 1.18 -26.86
N ALA A 186 12.52 1.26 -25.69
CA ALA A 186 12.63 2.39 -24.76
C ALA A 186 13.92 2.42 -23.93
#